data_7a66a46588b29ab6d5aa1e0c4a7002bc
#
_entry.id   7a66a46588b29ab6d5aa1e0c4a7002bc
#
_cell.length_a   1.000
_cell.length_b   1.000
_cell.length_c   1.000
_cell.angle_alpha   90.00
_cell.angle_beta   90.00
_cell.angle_gamma   90.00
#
_symmetry.space_group_name_H-M   'P 1'
#
loop_
_entity.id
_entity.type
_entity.pdbx_description
1 polymer ?
#
loop_
_entity_poly.entity_id
_entity_poly.type
_entity_poly.pdbx_seq_one_letter_code
_entity_poly.pdbx_strand_id
1 'polypeptide(L)'
;CGAQGLNQGLNMRDAGLHVSYALRAGAIEQKRTSYNNAVSNNFAVGTYEDMIPSADLVINLTPDKNHTSVVEAVMPLMKKGATLSYSHGFNIVEEGMKIREDLTVIMVAPKSPGSEVREEYKRGFGVPTLIAVHVDNDPQGYGLEQAKAYCVGTGGQRAGVLESSFVAEVK
;
A
#
# COMPACT_ATOMS: atom_id res chain seq x y z
N CYS A 1 -10.55 -1.81 4.35
CA CYS A 1 -10.08 -2.71 3.31
C CYS A 1 -11.03 -2.66 2.12
N GLY A 2 -10.75 -1.80 1.14
CA GLY A 2 -11.49 -1.72 -0.11
C GLY A 2 -11.08 -2.81 -1.09
N ALA A 3 -11.54 -2.72 -2.36
CA ALA A 3 -11.25 -3.74 -3.36
C ALA A 3 -9.75 -3.93 -3.59
N GLN A 4 -8.99 -2.85 -3.75
CA GLN A 4 -7.54 -2.93 -3.93
C GLN A 4 -6.86 -3.49 -2.66
N GLY A 5 -7.21 -2.98 -1.49
CA GLY A 5 -6.62 -3.44 -0.23
C GLY A 5 -6.84 -4.91 0.03
N LEU A 6 -8.07 -5.40 -0.18
CA LEU A 6 -8.39 -6.81 0.01
C LEU A 6 -7.65 -7.69 -1.00
N ASN A 7 -7.74 -7.38 -2.28
CA ASN A 7 -7.24 -8.26 -3.34
C ASN A 7 -5.71 -8.28 -3.41
N GLN A 8 -5.06 -7.12 -3.20
CA GLN A 8 -3.60 -7.09 -3.10
C GLN A 8 -3.11 -7.82 -1.86
N GLY A 9 -3.80 -7.68 -0.73
CA GLY A 9 -3.48 -8.40 0.50
C GLY A 9 -3.56 -9.91 0.35
N LEU A 10 -4.60 -10.40 -0.35
CA LEU A 10 -4.74 -11.83 -0.65
C LEU A 10 -3.57 -12.34 -1.51
N ASN A 11 -3.18 -11.59 -2.54
CA ASN A 11 -2.06 -11.96 -3.39
C ASN A 11 -0.75 -12.02 -2.59
N MET A 12 -0.49 -11.00 -1.75
CA MET A 12 0.72 -10.95 -0.94
C MET A 12 0.77 -12.11 0.07
N ARG A 13 -0.36 -12.44 0.70
CA ARG A 13 -0.44 -13.56 1.63
C ARG A 13 -0.14 -14.89 0.92
N ASP A 14 -0.71 -15.08 -0.28
CA ASP A 14 -0.44 -16.28 -1.08
C ASP A 14 1.03 -16.35 -1.51
N ALA A 15 1.70 -15.19 -1.63
CA ALA A 15 3.13 -15.13 -1.92
C ALA A 15 4.02 -15.33 -0.68
N GLY A 16 3.43 -15.56 0.50
CA GLY A 16 4.17 -15.85 1.72
C GLY A 16 4.47 -14.66 2.61
N LEU A 17 3.89 -13.49 2.34
CA LEU A 17 4.08 -12.30 3.15
C LEU A 17 3.12 -12.25 4.34
N HIS A 18 3.55 -11.64 5.44
CA HIS A 18 2.71 -11.40 6.60
C HIS A 18 1.89 -10.12 6.39
N VAL A 19 0.59 -10.27 6.19
CA VAL A 19 -0.32 -9.16 5.90
C VAL A 19 -1.30 -8.99 7.04
N SER A 20 -1.48 -7.75 7.49
CA SER A 20 -2.49 -7.37 8.46
C SER A 20 -3.11 -6.03 8.04
N TYR A 21 -4.25 -5.71 8.63
CA TYR A 21 -4.98 -4.48 8.32
C TYR A 21 -5.09 -3.60 9.54
N ALA A 22 -4.79 -2.32 9.35
CA ALA A 22 -4.97 -1.29 10.36
C ALA A 22 -6.19 -0.45 9.98
N LEU A 23 -7.12 -0.31 10.90
CA LEU A 23 -8.35 0.47 10.71
C LEU A 23 -8.53 1.44 11.89
N ARG A 24 -9.30 2.49 11.66
CA ARG A 24 -9.67 3.39 12.76
C ARG A 24 -10.56 2.63 13.75
N ALA A 25 -10.42 2.92 15.04
CA ALA A 25 -11.17 2.24 16.10
C ALA A 25 -12.68 2.26 15.85
N GLY A 26 -13.24 3.39 15.40
CA GLY A 26 -14.65 3.50 15.08
C GLY A 26 -15.11 2.55 13.97
N ALA A 27 -14.25 2.30 12.97
CA ALA A 27 -14.57 1.36 11.89
C ALA A 27 -14.60 -0.08 12.40
N ILE A 28 -13.74 -0.43 13.36
CA ILE A 28 -13.73 -1.76 13.99
C ILE A 28 -14.97 -1.94 14.86
N GLU A 29 -15.28 -0.97 15.71
CA GLU A 29 -16.45 -1.01 16.60
C GLU A 29 -17.76 -1.14 15.83
N GLN A 30 -17.89 -0.43 14.72
CA GLN A 30 -19.08 -0.44 13.87
C GLN A 30 -19.10 -1.62 12.89
N LYS A 31 -18.05 -2.45 12.87
CA LYS A 31 -17.91 -3.58 11.96
C LYS A 31 -18.20 -3.21 10.51
N ARG A 32 -17.57 -2.14 10.05
CA ARG A 32 -17.72 -1.65 8.67
C ARG A 32 -17.27 -2.69 7.66
N THR A 33 -17.63 -2.50 6.40
CA THR A 33 -17.29 -3.42 5.29
C THR A 33 -15.81 -3.78 5.27
N SER A 34 -14.92 -2.82 5.49
CA SER A 34 -13.46 -3.08 5.52
C SER A 34 -13.08 -4.07 6.61
N TYR A 35 -13.65 -3.92 7.81
CA TYR A 35 -13.42 -4.84 8.91
C TYR A 35 -13.94 -6.24 8.57
N ASN A 36 -15.17 -6.33 8.09
CA ASN A 36 -15.78 -7.61 7.73
C ASN A 36 -15.02 -8.32 6.62
N ASN A 37 -14.56 -7.59 5.61
CA ASN A 37 -13.76 -8.16 4.52
C ASN A 37 -12.45 -8.77 5.02
N ALA A 38 -11.76 -8.07 5.92
CA ALA A 38 -10.49 -8.55 6.47
C ALA A 38 -10.70 -9.79 7.34
N VAL A 39 -11.66 -9.74 8.26
CA VAL A 39 -11.95 -10.84 9.20
C VAL A 39 -12.48 -12.07 8.45
N SER A 40 -13.36 -11.90 7.48
CA SER A 40 -13.91 -13.00 6.68
C SER A 40 -12.84 -13.73 5.87
N ASN A 41 -11.72 -13.07 5.57
CA ASN A 41 -10.60 -13.67 4.86
C ASN A 41 -9.45 -14.06 5.78
N ASN A 42 -9.69 -14.12 7.10
CA ASN A 42 -8.74 -14.56 8.11
C ASN A 42 -7.50 -13.67 8.26
N PHE A 43 -7.61 -12.37 7.99
CA PHE A 43 -6.54 -11.43 8.26
C PHE A 43 -6.59 -10.91 9.70
N ALA A 44 -5.42 -10.64 10.27
CA ALA A 44 -5.34 -9.91 11.53
C ALA A 44 -5.76 -8.46 11.31
N VAL A 45 -6.58 -7.92 12.22
CA VAL A 45 -7.08 -6.54 12.15
C VAL A 45 -6.87 -5.88 13.50
N GLY A 46 -6.41 -4.66 13.49
CA GLY A 46 -6.24 -3.85 14.70
C GLY A 46 -6.31 -2.36 14.40
N THR A 47 -6.19 -1.56 15.45
CA THR A 47 -6.11 -0.11 15.31
C THR A 47 -4.77 0.32 14.73
N TYR A 48 -4.65 1.58 14.33
CA TYR A 48 -3.36 2.12 13.90
C TYR A 48 -2.30 1.98 14.99
N GLU A 49 -2.64 2.29 16.23
CA GLU A 49 -1.72 2.21 17.37
C GLU A 49 -1.22 0.79 17.61
N ASP A 50 -2.05 -0.21 17.35
CA ASP A 50 -1.70 -1.61 17.54
C ASP A 50 -0.86 -2.19 16.40
N MET A 51 -1.13 -1.79 15.16
CA MET A 51 -0.60 -2.45 13.97
C MET A 51 0.55 -1.72 13.31
N ILE A 52 0.53 -0.38 13.29
CA ILE A 52 1.50 0.42 12.54
C ILE A 52 2.92 0.36 13.12
N PRO A 53 3.14 0.42 14.45
CA PRO A 53 4.51 0.46 14.99
C PRO A 53 5.38 -0.74 14.66
N SER A 54 4.79 -1.90 14.38
CA SER A 54 5.55 -3.12 14.04
C SER A 54 5.68 -3.36 12.54
N ALA A 55 5.02 -2.56 11.70
CA ALA A 55 5.00 -2.76 10.27
C ALA A 55 6.30 -2.30 9.59
N ASP A 56 6.87 -3.14 8.74
CA ASP A 56 8.01 -2.80 7.89
C ASP A 56 7.57 -1.96 6.69
N LEU A 57 6.38 -2.28 6.17
CA LEU A 57 5.78 -1.62 5.02
C LEU A 57 4.33 -1.26 5.36
N VAL A 58 4.01 0.01 5.26
CA VAL A 58 2.64 0.52 5.44
C VAL A 58 2.10 0.92 4.06
N ILE A 59 1.00 0.29 3.67
CA ILE A 59 0.39 0.51 2.35
C ILE A 59 -0.89 1.32 2.54
N ASN A 60 -0.93 2.50 1.91
CA ASN A 60 -2.09 3.39 1.96
C ASN A 60 -2.90 3.25 0.67
N LEU A 61 -4.00 2.53 0.74
CA LEU A 61 -4.92 2.31 -0.38
C LEU A 61 -6.28 2.97 -0.13
N THR A 62 -6.31 4.00 0.71
CA THR A 62 -7.53 4.78 0.96
C THR A 62 -7.82 5.72 -0.23
N PRO A 63 -9.08 6.22 -0.36
CA PRO A 63 -9.38 7.21 -1.40
C PRO A 63 -8.49 8.46 -1.28
N ASP A 64 -8.16 9.09 -2.40
CA ASP A 64 -7.23 10.23 -2.45
C ASP A 64 -7.60 11.34 -1.48
N LYS A 65 -8.89 11.63 -1.34
CA LYS A 65 -9.39 12.67 -0.41
C LYS A 65 -9.06 12.41 1.04
N ASN A 66 -8.75 11.16 1.40
CA ASN A 66 -8.45 10.76 2.78
C ASN A 66 -6.94 10.58 3.04
N HIS A 67 -6.10 10.68 2.01
CA HIS A 67 -4.68 10.38 2.13
C HIS A 67 -4.00 11.23 3.20
N THR A 68 -4.19 12.54 3.19
CA THR A 68 -3.55 13.43 4.16
C THR A 68 -3.91 13.06 5.59
N SER A 69 -5.20 12.87 5.88
CA SER A 69 -5.63 12.53 7.23
C SER A 69 -5.12 11.16 7.68
N VAL A 70 -5.07 10.19 6.79
CA VAL A 70 -4.53 8.85 7.10
C VAL A 70 -3.03 8.91 7.33
N VAL A 71 -2.28 9.59 6.47
CA VAL A 71 -0.82 9.73 6.61
C VAL A 71 -0.47 10.47 7.88
N GLU A 72 -1.18 11.55 8.22
CA GLU A 72 -0.98 12.29 9.47
C GLU A 72 -1.22 11.41 10.70
N ALA A 73 -2.15 10.45 10.62
CA ALA A 73 -2.43 9.55 11.72
C ALA A 73 -1.40 8.42 11.83
N VAL A 74 -0.91 7.87 10.72
CA VAL A 74 -0.03 6.70 10.73
C VAL A 74 1.45 7.04 10.79
N MET A 75 1.88 8.14 10.18
CA MET A 75 3.30 8.50 10.09
C MET A 75 4.01 8.59 11.45
N PRO A 76 3.42 9.24 12.49
CA PRO A 76 4.06 9.28 13.81
C PRO A 76 4.18 7.92 14.47
N LEU A 77 3.35 6.96 14.09
CA LEU A 77 3.32 5.60 14.65
C LEU A 77 4.29 4.66 13.94
N MET A 78 4.76 5.00 12.75
CA MET A 78 5.64 4.13 11.97
C MET A 78 7.01 4.01 12.64
N LYS A 79 7.55 2.79 12.65
CA LYS A 79 8.88 2.57 13.17
C LYS A 79 9.92 3.26 12.29
N LYS A 80 11.07 3.58 12.90
CA LYS A 80 12.17 4.23 12.19
C LYS A 80 12.67 3.35 11.04
N GLY A 81 12.82 3.93 9.87
CA GLY A 81 13.32 3.22 8.69
C GLY A 81 12.26 2.39 7.94
N ALA A 82 10.99 2.45 8.35
CA ALA A 82 9.91 1.77 7.63
C ALA A 82 9.61 2.43 6.28
N THR A 83 8.81 1.75 5.46
CA THR A 83 8.43 2.23 4.13
C THR A 83 6.94 2.55 4.08
N LEU A 84 6.60 3.69 3.48
CA LEU A 84 5.22 4.08 3.21
C LEU A 84 4.96 3.95 1.71
N SER A 85 3.93 3.20 1.33
CA SER A 85 3.56 2.98 -0.07
C SER A 85 2.25 3.68 -0.42
N TYR A 86 2.25 4.36 -1.56
CA TYR A 86 1.06 4.96 -2.18
C TYR A 86 0.67 4.19 -3.43
N SER A 87 -0.61 4.24 -3.79
CA SER A 87 -1.10 3.77 -5.09
C SER A 87 -1.30 4.90 -6.08
N HIS A 88 -1.18 6.17 -5.64
CA HIS A 88 -1.35 7.37 -6.44
C HIS A 88 -0.48 8.49 -5.90
N GLY A 89 0.08 9.31 -6.78
CA GLY A 89 1.00 10.39 -6.39
C GLY A 89 0.35 11.68 -5.91
N PHE A 90 -0.97 11.79 -5.93
CA PHE A 90 -1.70 13.04 -5.66
C PHE A 90 -1.32 13.69 -4.33
N ASN A 91 -1.27 12.91 -3.24
CA ASN A 91 -0.98 13.43 -1.91
C ASN A 91 0.39 14.11 -1.83
N ILE A 92 1.40 13.53 -2.44
CA ILE A 92 2.76 14.09 -2.44
C ILE A 92 2.86 15.28 -3.40
N VAL A 93 2.32 15.15 -4.62
CA VAL A 93 2.52 16.13 -5.70
C VAL A 93 1.59 17.33 -5.56
N GLU A 94 0.30 17.08 -5.41
CA GLU A 94 -0.71 18.16 -5.43
C GLU A 94 -1.00 18.71 -4.03
N GLU A 95 -1.03 17.87 -3.02
CA GLU A 95 -1.26 18.31 -1.65
C GLU A 95 0.03 18.70 -0.93
N GLY A 96 1.19 18.36 -1.48
CA GLY A 96 2.49 18.73 -0.92
C GLY A 96 2.78 18.11 0.44
N MET A 97 2.29 16.90 0.70
CA MET A 97 2.48 16.22 1.97
C MET A 97 3.95 16.02 2.31
N LYS A 98 4.36 16.47 3.49
CA LYS A 98 5.72 16.29 4.00
C LYS A 98 5.80 14.97 4.76
N ILE A 99 6.72 14.11 4.35
CA ILE A 99 6.94 12.80 4.98
C ILE A 99 8.20 12.84 5.82
N ARG A 100 8.17 12.15 6.94
CA ARG A 100 9.29 12.02 7.87
C ARG A 100 10.54 11.52 7.14
N GLU A 101 11.71 12.14 7.39
CA GLU A 101 12.93 11.91 6.60
C GLU A 101 13.50 10.49 6.72
N ASP A 102 13.23 9.80 7.84
CA ASP A 102 13.71 8.43 8.05
C ASP A 102 12.88 7.36 7.32
N LEU A 103 11.76 7.75 6.72
CA LEU A 103 10.87 6.83 5.99
C LEU A 103 11.22 6.80 4.50
N THR A 104 11.09 5.62 3.90
CA THR A 104 11.14 5.45 2.45
C THR A 104 9.73 5.59 1.90
N VAL A 105 9.56 6.32 0.80
CA VAL A 105 8.25 6.51 0.16
C VAL A 105 8.30 5.94 -1.25
N ILE A 106 7.41 4.99 -1.52
CA ILE A 106 7.29 4.34 -2.83
C ILE A 106 5.85 4.46 -3.33
N MET A 107 5.67 4.23 -4.62
CA MET A 107 4.36 4.08 -5.24
C MET A 107 4.32 2.78 -6.02
N VAL A 108 3.25 2.01 -5.84
CA VAL A 108 2.99 0.79 -6.61
C VAL A 108 1.53 0.85 -7.05
N ALA A 109 1.32 1.00 -8.34
CA ALA A 109 -0.01 1.26 -8.90
C ALA A 109 -0.37 0.21 -9.96
N PRO A 110 -1.02 -0.90 -9.57
CA PRO A 110 -1.60 -1.82 -10.55
C PRO A 110 -2.64 -1.11 -11.41
N LYS A 111 -2.59 -1.32 -12.71
CA LYS A 111 -3.44 -0.59 -13.68
C LYS A 111 -4.70 -1.39 -14.04
N SER A 112 -5.41 -1.88 -13.01
CA SER A 112 -6.67 -2.61 -13.16
C SER A 112 -7.47 -2.53 -11.86
N PRO A 113 -8.79 -2.76 -11.90
CA PRO A 113 -9.59 -2.88 -10.69
C PRO A 113 -9.07 -3.97 -9.75
N GLY A 114 -9.31 -3.82 -8.45
CA GLY A 114 -8.80 -4.75 -7.45
C GLY A 114 -9.23 -6.19 -7.67
N SER A 115 -10.45 -6.42 -8.12
CA SER A 115 -10.94 -7.77 -8.45
C SER A 115 -10.12 -8.42 -9.56
N GLU A 116 -9.75 -7.66 -10.60
CA GLU A 116 -8.93 -8.15 -11.70
C GLU A 116 -7.49 -8.45 -11.24
N VAL A 117 -6.94 -7.62 -10.34
CA VAL A 117 -5.64 -7.87 -9.73
C VAL A 117 -5.62 -9.26 -9.09
N ARG A 118 -6.68 -9.64 -8.38
CA ARG A 118 -6.79 -10.95 -7.74
C ARG A 118 -7.00 -12.07 -8.77
N GLU A 119 -7.93 -11.89 -9.69
CA GLU A 119 -8.26 -12.92 -10.68
C GLU A 119 -7.07 -13.26 -11.59
N GLU A 120 -6.35 -12.27 -12.07
CA GLU A 120 -5.17 -12.50 -12.92
C GLU A 120 -4.04 -13.18 -12.14
N TYR A 121 -3.87 -12.87 -10.85
CA TYR A 121 -2.91 -13.56 -9.99
C TYR A 121 -3.26 -15.05 -9.87
N LYS A 122 -4.52 -15.37 -9.61
CA LYS A 122 -4.98 -16.75 -9.48
C LYS A 122 -4.82 -17.56 -10.77
N ARG A 123 -4.89 -16.88 -11.92
CA ARG A 123 -4.66 -17.51 -13.22
C ARG A 123 -3.18 -17.72 -13.55
N GLY A 124 -2.28 -17.28 -12.68
CA GLY A 124 -0.84 -17.33 -12.94
C GLY A 124 -0.31 -16.16 -13.75
N PHE A 125 -1.14 -15.15 -13.99
CA PHE A 125 -0.77 -13.90 -14.65
C PHE A 125 -0.74 -12.77 -13.62
N GLY A 126 -0.60 -11.55 -14.08
CA GLY A 126 -0.67 -10.35 -13.27
C GLY A 126 -1.25 -9.22 -14.08
N VAL A 127 -1.32 -8.02 -13.50
CA VAL A 127 -1.74 -6.81 -14.20
C VAL A 127 -0.55 -5.87 -14.36
N PRO A 128 -0.48 -5.08 -15.45
CA PRO A 128 0.56 -4.08 -15.62
C PRO A 128 0.58 -3.13 -14.42
N THR A 129 1.77 -2.82 -13.92
CA THR A 129 1.94 -2.04 -12.69
C THR A 129 2.96 -0.93 -12.91
N LEU A 130 2.62 0.27 -12.47
CA LEU A 130 3.56 1.40 -12.38
C LEU A 130 4.23 1.40 -11.01
N ILE A 131 5.53 1.63 -10.99
CA ILE A 131 6.27 1.82 -9.72
C ILE A 131 7.05 3.13 -9.77
N ALA A 132 7.21 3.75 -8.60
CA ALA A 132 8.01 4.95 -8.44
C ALA A 132 8.58 5.04 -7.04
N VAL A 133 9.66 5.81 -6.90
CA VAL A 133 10.27 6.14 -5.61
C VAL A 133 10.23 7.65 -5.46
N HIS A 134 9.81 8.15 -4.29
CA HIS A 134 9.90 9.56 -3.97
C HIS A 134 11.34 9.86 -3.54
N VAL A 135 12.10 10.51 -4.42
CA VAL A 135 13.56 10.67 -4.25
C VAL A 135 13.96 11.39 -2.97
N ASP A 136 13.12 12.29 -2.45
CA ASP A 136 13.37 13.00 -1.20
C ASP A 136 13.19 12.10 0.04
N ASN A 137 12.60 10.92 -0.13
CA ASN A 137 12.32 9.96 0.93
C ASN A 137 12.81 8.56 0.54
N ASP A 138 14.10 8.43 0.34
CA ASP A 138 14.75 7.13 0.08
C ASP A 138 16.12 7.10 0.80
N PRO A 139 16.11 7.22 2.16
CA PRO A 139 17.35 7.40 2.92
C PRO A 139 18.32 6.23 2.84
N GLN A 140 17.81 5.01 2.57
CA GLN A 140 18.62 3.80 2.51
C GLN A 140 18.95 3.38 1.06
N GLY A 141 18.35 4.04 0.07
CA GLY A 141 18.55 3.70 -1.33
C GLY A 141 17.88 2.40 -1.80
N TYR A 142 16.97 1.84 -1.02
CA TYR A 142 16.32 0.57 -1.33
C TYR A 142 14.88 0.70 -1.84
N GLY A 143 14.41 1.93 -2.08
CA GLY A 143 13.01 2.16 -2.47
C GLY A 143 12.62 1.41 -3.73
N LEU A 144 13.46 1.41 -4.75
CA LEU A 144 13.17 0.73 -6.02
C LEU A 144 13.08 -0.79 -5.83
N GLU A 145 13.99 -1.40 -5.06
CA GLU A 145 13.95 -2.82 -4.76
C GLU A 145 12.69 -3.19 -3.98
N GLN A 146 12.28 -2.35 -3.04
CA GLN A 146 11.05 -2.58 -2.27
C GLN A 146 9.82 -2.50 -3.16
N ALA A 147 9.76 -1.55 -4.09
CA ALA A 147 8.67 -1.43 -5.04
C ALA A 147 8.60 -2.66 -5.96
N LYS A 148 9.74 -3.15 -6.42
CA LYS A 148 9.81 -4.38 -7.23
C LYS A 148 9.36 -5.61 -6.44
N ALA A 149 9.76 -5.73 -5.16
CA ALA A 149 9.33 -6.82 -4.29
C ALA A 149 7.81 -6.79 -4.07
N TYR A 150 7.23 -5.61 -3.91
CA TYR A 150 5.79 -5.43 -3.83
C TYR A 150 5.11 -5.96 -5.10
N CYS A 151 5.64 -5.65 -6.28
CA CYS A 151 5.10 -6.16 -7.55
C CYS A 151 5.14 -7.67 -7.62
N VAL A 152 6.20 -8.30 -7.13
CA VAL A 152 6.28 -9.77 -7.04
C VAL A 152 5.15 -10.30 -6.16
N GLY A 153 4.93 -9.68 -5.00
CA GLY A 153 3.85 -10.07 -4.09
C GLY A 153 2.46 -9.96 -4.69
N THR A 154 2.21 -8.98 -5.56
CA THR A 154 0.92 -8.80 -6.23
C THR A 154 0.82 -9.48 -7.57
N GLY A 155 1.93 -10.01 -8.11
CA GLY A 155 1.98 -10.66 -9.42
C GLY A 155 2.22 -9.70 -10.58
N GLY A 156 2.40 -8.41 -10.34
CA GLY A 156 2.55 -7.41 -11.40
C GLY A 156 3.72 -7.66 -12.33
N GLN A 157 4.81 -8.27 -11.85
CA GLN A 157 5.97 -8.57 -12.69
C GLN A 157 5.66 -9.55 -13.84
N ARG A 158 4.59 -10.34 -13.72
CA ARG A 158 4.18 -11.29 -14.76
C ARG A 158 3.57 -10.60 -15.97
N ALA A 159 3.00 -9.41 -15.79
CA ALA A 159 2.37 -8.64 -16.86
C ALA A 159 3.25 -7.49 -17.36
N GLY A 160 4.19 -7.04 -16.53
CA GLY A 160 5.10 -5.95 -16.84
C GLY A 160 5.06 -4.86 -15.79
N VAL A 161 6.23 -4.33 -15.48
CA VAL A 161 6.42 -3.26 -14.49
C VAL A 161 7.09 -2.09 -15.19
N LEU A 162 6.47 -0.91 -15.10
CA LEU A 162 7.00 0.32 -15.68
C LEU A 162 7.43 1.26 -14.56
N GLU A 163 8.71 1.62 -14.55
CA GLU A 163 9.22 2.64 -13.64
C GLU A 163 8.80 4.02 -14.11
N SER A 164 8.26 4.83 -13.20
CA SER A 164 7.79 6.16 -13.48
C SER A 164 8.16 7.10 -12.34
N SER A 165 7.44 8.19 -12.18
CA SER A 165 7.60 9.13 -11.07
C SER A 165 6.25 9.52 -10.50
N PHE A 166 6.26 10.05 -9.28
CA PHE A 166 5.02 10.56 -8.66
C PHE A 166 4.38 11.64 -9.51
N VAL A 167 5.19 12.53 -10.09
CA VAL A 167 4.70 13.63 -10.94
C VAL A 167 4.08 13.08 -12.22
N ALA A 168 4.73 12.14 -12.88
CA ALA A 168 4.24 11.55 -14.13
C ALA A 168 2.94 10.76 -13.91
N GLU A 169 2.80 10.10 -12.77
CA GLU A 169 1.61 9.31 -12.46
C GLU A 169 0.37 10.20 -12.27
N VAL A 170 0.53 11.40 -11.69
CA VAL A 170 -0.58 12.33 -11.45
C VAL A 170 -1.08 12.95 -12.76
N LYS A 171 -0.21 13.17 -13.71
CA LYS A 171 -0.56 13.69 -15.04
C LYS A 171 -1.12 12.57 -15.91
#